data_2d2895c0181a5654391540a031c9d0d0
#
_entry.id   2d2895c0181a5654391540a031c9d0d0
#
_cell.length_a   1.000
_cell.length_b   1.000
_cell.length_c   1.000
_cell.angle_alpha   90.00
_cell.angle_beta   90.00
_cell.angle_gamma   90.00
#
_symmetry.space_group_name_H-M   'P 1'
#
loop_
_entity.id
_entity.type
_entity.pdbx_description
1 polymer ?
#
loop_
_entity_poly.entity_id
_entity_poly.type
_entity_poly.pdbx_seq_one_letter_code
_entity_poly.pdbx_strand_id
1 'polypeptide(L)'
;MLNDILLPNVVLKQSEGYWESDLHGNSEGRSANAFYFGNREWAQEYFDACHRDAHFRSRWLAAAGGDWTGKVVVDLGCGPGNVFATVGGKPRMLLGVDVAGGSLALASRIGYTAVLADAAQTPFRSAIADIVAINASLHHCDDMAAVLREGARLVRPNGLLITDHDPQLTAWDYKGVAKLLWDARLWIYRWIRHGFHKTDTQQTWGLRTEIHHKPGDGVTPEFFRATLEPLGFEVDVHAHNHQIGADAFKGQVGPAQWKYRLGNLLSGRDPKAAASALSLMCIARRIAPAPELP
;
A
#
# COMPACT_ATOMS: atom_id res chain seq x y z
N MET A 1 -26.63 5.49 1.16
CA MET A 1 -25.35 5.10 1.78
C MET A 1 -24.12 5.63 1.03
N LEU A 2 -23.86 5.22 -0.25
CA LEU A 2 -22.68 5.76 -0.95
C LEU A 2 -22.76 7.28 -1.18
N ASN A 3 -23.88 7.77 -1.67
CA ASN A 3 -24.08 9.20 -1.93
C ASN A 3 -23.92 10.10 -0.69
N ASP A 4 -24.18 9.58 0.51
CA ASP A 4 -24.13 10.37 1.75
C ASP A 4 -22.68 10.71 2.17
N ILE A 5 -21.71 9.97 1.62
CA ILE A 5 -20.28 10.13 1.92
C ILE A 5 -19.49 10.78 0.78
N LEU A 6 -20.14 11.11 -0.34
CA LEU A 6 -19.49 11.82 -1.44
C LEU A 6 -19.34 13.31 -1.14
N LEU A 7 -18.31 13.92 -1.72
CA LEU A 7 -18.16 15.37 -1.78
C LEU A 7 -19.36 16.00 -2.52
N PRO A 8 -19.73 17.25 -2.21
CA PRO A 8 -20.76 17.95 -2.94
C PRO A 8 -20.47 17.98 -4.45
N ASN A 9 -21.51 17.79 -5.26
CA ASN A 9 -21.44 17.84 -6.73
C ASN A 9 -20.61 16.75 -7.42
N VAL A 10 -20.10 15.77 -6.69
CA VAL A 10 -19.46 14.58 -7.27
C VAL A 10 -20.55 13.60 -7.70
N VAL A 11 -20.45 13.16 -8.94
CA VAL A 11 -21.32 12.13 -9.53
C VAL A 11 -20.43 10.94 -9.90
N LEU A 12 -20.78 9.77 -9.39
CA LEU A 12 -20.12 8.53 -9.79
C LEU A 12 -20.90 7.87 -10.91
N LYS A 13 -20.20 7.41 -11.95
CA LYS A 13 -20.77 6.60 -13.04
C LYS A 13 -20.54 5.13 -12.73
N GLN A 14 -21.57 4.32 -12.92
CA GLN A 14 -21.43 2.87 -12.75
C GLN A 14 -20.75 2.26 -13.97
N SER A 15 -19.73 1.46 -13.72
CA SER A 15 -19.02 0.67 -14.71
C SER A 15 -19.08 -0.82 -14.36
N GLU A 16 -18.34 -1.69 -15.06
CA GLU A 16 -18.34 -3.13 -14.85
C GLU A 16 -17.76 -3.54 -13.48
N GLY A 17 -18.60 -3.52 -12.43
CA GLY A 17 -18.23 -3.95 -11.08
C GLY A 17 -17.58 -2.88 -10.21
N TYR A 18 -17.47 -1.63 -10.66
CA TYR A 18 -16.96 -0.50 -9.88
C TYR A 18 -17.64 0.82 -10.28
N TRP A 19 -17.37 1.86 -9.52
CA TRP A 19 -17.83 3.23 -9.78
C TRP A 19 -16.68 4.07 -10.32
N GLU A 20 -16.94 4.93 -11.28
CA GLU A 20 -15.95 5.86 -11.84
C GLU A 20 -16.20 7.27 -11.31
N SER A 21 -15.15 7.89 -10.78
CA SER A 21 -15.13 9.30 -10.41
C SER A 21 -14.51 10.13 -11.52
N ASP A 22 -15.00 11.35 -11.74
CA ASP A 22 -14.38 12.30 -12.68
C ASP A 22 -13.11 12.98 -12.10
N LEU A 23 -12.76 12.70 -10.83
CA LEU A 23 -11.56 13.21 -10.18
C LEU A 23 -10.33 12.42 -10.61
N HIS A 24 -9.71 12.85 -11.70
CA HIS A 24 -8.58 12.17 -12.31
C HIS A 24 -7.46 13.14 -12.64
N GLY A 25 -6.29 12.93 -12.03
CA GLY A 25 -5.02 13.44 -12.56
C GLY A 25 -4.51 12.55 -13.70
N ASN A 26 -3.71 13.07 -14.61
CA ASN A 26 -2.96 12.29 -15.59
C ASN A 26 -1.47 12.37 -15.25
N SER A 27 -0.85 11.19 -14.97
CA SER A 27 0.59 11.05 -14.84
C SER A 27 1.05 9.77 -15.53
N GLU A 28 2.36 9.67 -15.78
CA GLU A 28 2.93 8.45 -16.35
C GLU A 28 2.83 7.27 -15.36
N GLY A 29 3.09 7.52 -14.08
CA GLY A 29 2.99 6.50 -13.03
C GLY A 29 1.57 5.96 -12.89
N ARG A 30 0.58 6.85 -12.85
CA ARG A 30 -0.82 6.45 -12.84
C ARG A 30 -1.22 5.65 -14.08
N SER A 31 -0.83 6.11 -15.26
CA SER A 31 -1.12 5.40 -16.52
C SER A 31 -0.49 4.01 -16.54
N ALA A 32 0.74 3.87 -16.02
CA ALA A 32 1.42 2.59 -15.90
C ALA A 32 0.68 1.64 -14.92
N ASN A 33 0.27 2.15 -13.75
CA ASN A 33 -0.49 1.38 -12.77
C ASN A 33 -1.86 0.96 -13.32
N ALA A 34 -2.59 1.88 -13.96
CA ALA A 34 -3.86 1.58 -14.59
C ALA A 34 -3.75 0.51 -15.68
N PHE A 35 -2.67 0.51 -16.46
CA PHE A 35 -2.42 -0.50 -17.47
C PHE A 35 -2.04 -1.86 -16.86
N TYR A 36 -1.02 -1.87 -15.98
CA TYR A 36 -0.47 -3.11 -15.42
C TYR A 36 -1.48 -3.84 -14.55
N PHE A 37 -1.99 -3.18 -13.51
CA PHE A 37 -2.96 -3.75 -12.58
C PHE A 37 -4.40 -3.75 -13.15
N GLY A 38 -4.65 -3.05 -14.27
CA GLY A 38 -5.88 -3.14 -15.04
C GLY A 38 -6.01 -4.43 -15.86
N ASN A 39 -4.91 -5.13 -16.10
CA ASN A 39 -4.94 -6.47 -16.70
C ASN A 39 -5.48 -7.49 -15.68
N ARG A 40 -6.64 -8.07 -15.97
CA ARG A 40 -7.36 -8.97 -15.04
C ARG A 40 -6.54 -10.23 -14.67
N GLU A 41 -5.75 -10.77 -15.60
CA GLU A 41 -4.93 -11.96 -15.35
C GLU A 41 -3.79 -11.62 -14.38
N TRP A 42 -3.10 -10.50 -14.60
CA TRP A 42 -2.02 -10.06 -13.72
C TRP A 42 -2.53 -9.63 -12.34
N ALA A 43 -3.68 -8.98 -12.30
CA ALA A 43 -4.36 -8.64 -11.04
C ALA A 43 -4.77 -9.91 -10.27
N GLN A 44 -5.25 -10.95 -10.95
CA GLN A 44 -5.56 -12.22 -10.33
C GLN A 44 -4.29 -12.95 -9.83
N GLU A 45 -3.22 -12.98 -10.62
CA GLU A 45 -1.92 -13.54 -10.17
C GLU A 45 -1.43 -12.82 -8.90
N TYR A 46 -1.54 -11.49 -8.86
CA TYR A 46 -1.18 -10.70 -7.68
C TYR A 46 -2.08 -11.04 -6.49
N PHE A 47 -3.39 -11.13 -6.70
CA PHE A 47 -4.34 -11.51 -5.66
C PHE A 47 -4.02 -12.87 -5.03
N ASP A 48 -3.62 -13.84 -5.85
CA ASP A 48 -3.33 -15.20 -5.38
C ASP A 48 -1.97 -15.29 -4.67
N ALA A 49 -0.99 -14.48 -5.04
CA ALA A 49 0.39 -14.58 -4.58
C ALA A 49 0.76 -13.65 -3.42
N CYS A 50 0.12 -12.48 -3.28
CA CYS A 50 0.60 -11.42 -2.41
C CYS A 50 -0.28 -11.20 -1.17
N HIS A 51 0.37 -10.83 -0.04
CA HIS A 51 -0.29 -10.31 1.18
C HIS A 51 -1.38 -11.22 1.79
N ARG A 52 -1.19 -12.55 1.71
CA ARG A 52 -2.17 -13.53 2.20
C ARG A 52 -1.60 -14.53 3.21
N ASP A 53 -0.43 -14.26 3.73
CA ASP A 53 0.22 -15.12 4.72
C ASP A 53 -0.19 -14.79 6.17
N ALA A 54 0.14 -15.70 7.08
CA ALA A 54 -0.21 -15.58 8.49
C ALA A 54 0.51 -14.41 9.20
N HIS A 55 1.72 -14.05 8.76
CA HIS A 55 2.47 -12.94 9.34
C HIS A 55 1.83 -11.62 8.97
N PHE A 56 1.47 -11.43 7.70
CA PHE A 56 0.72 -10.28 7.23
C PHE A 56 -0.59 -10.13 8.01
N ARG A 57 -1.38 -11.20 8.09
CA ARG A 57 -2.64 -11.20 8.82
C ARG A 57 -2.46 -10.82 10.30
N SER A 58 -1.48 -11.43 10.99
CA SER A 58 -1.19 -11.16 12.40
C SER A 58 -0.83 -9.68 12.63
N ARG A 59 -0.01 -9.11 11.75
CA ARG A 59 0.42 -7.71 11.83
C ARG A 59 -0.75 -6.75 11.65
N TRP A 60 -1.57 -6.97 10.61
CA TRP A 60 -2.74 -6.13 10.33
C TRP A 60 -3.82 -6.22 11.41
N LEU A 61 -4.13 -7.42 11.93
CA LEU A 61 -5.07 -7.58 13.03
C LEU A 61 -4.60 -6.85 14.29
N ALA A 62 -3.31 -6.92 14.60
CA ALA A 62 -2.77 -6.23 15.77
C ALA A 62 -2.77 -4.70 15.58
N ALA A 63 -2.42 -4.20 14.40
CA ALA A 63 -2.46 -2.77 14.07
C ALA A 63 -3.87 -2.18 14.12
N ALA A 64 -4.85 -2.91 13.59
CA ALA A 64 -6.24 -2.48 13.55
C ALA A 64 -7.02 -2.72 14.86
N GLY A 65 -6.44 -3.44 15.80
CA GLY A 65 -7.10 -3.86 17.05
C GLY A 65 -8.16 -4.95 16.83
N GLY A 66 -8.00 -5.79 15.81
CA GLY A 66 -8.89 -6.86 15.41
C GLY A 66 -9.22 -6.86 13.92
N ASP A 67 -10.20 -7.66 13.50
CA ASP A 67 -10.71 -7.62 12.14
C ASP A 67 -11.58 -6.36 11.88
N TRP A 68 -12.03 -6.20 10.66
CA TRP A 68 -12.75 -4.99 10.26
C TRP A 68 -14.25 -5.01 10.57
N THR A 69 -14.72 -5.92 11.43
CA THR A 69 -16.15 -6.03 11.79
C THR A 69 -16.68 -4.71 12.39
N GLY A 70 -17.79 -4.23 11.82
CA GLY A 70 -18.49 -3.01 12.25
C GLY A 70 -17.80 -1.69 11.86
N LYS A 71 -16.66 -1.73 11.22
CA LYS A 71 -15.88 -0.54 10.83
C LYS A 71 -16.32 0.03 9.48
N VAL A 72 -16.13 1.33 9.29
CA VAL A 72 -16.04 1.96 7.97
C VAL A 72 -14.57 1.96 7.58
N VAL A 73 -14.24 1.29 6.49
CA VAL A 73 -12.87 1.16 6.01
C VAL A 73 -12.76 1.78 4.62
N VAL A 74 -11.72 2.59 4.43
CA VAL A 74 -11.29 3.07 3.10
C VAL A 74 -9.91 2.48 2.81
N ASP A 75 -9.79 1.74 1.73
CA ASP A 75 -8.55 1.12 1.28
C ASP A 75 -8.05 1.85 0.03
N LEU A 76 -6.98 2.64 0.17
CA LEU A 76 -6.39 3.47 -0.88
C LEU A 76 -5.30 2.69 -1.61
N GLY A 77 -5.45 2.53 -2.92
CA GLY A 77 -4.66 1.59 -3.71
C GLY A 77 -5.03 0.15 -3.34
N CYS A 78 -6.34 -0.14 -3.27
CA CYS A 78 -6.84 -1.43 -2.78
C CYS A 78 -6.45 -2.61 -3.68
N GLY A 79 -6.03 -2.35 -4.92
CA GLY A 79 -5.77 -3.39 -5.90
C GLY A 79 -6.96 -4.36 -6.02
N PRO A 80 -6.70 -5.67 -6.12
CA PRO A 80 -7.76 -6.68 -6.16
C PRO A 80 -8.34 -7.04 -4.78
N GLY A 81 -7.97 -6.31 -3.69
CA GLY A 81 -8.57 -6.44 -2.37
C GLY A 81 -7.84 -7.38 -1.39
N ASN A 82 -6.54 -7.58 -1.56
CA ASN A 82 -5.73 -8.52 -0.76
C ASN A 82 -5.79 -8.26 0.74
N VAL A 83 -5.81 -6.99 1.18
CA VAL A 83 -5.83 -6.65 2.61
C VAL A 83 -7.10 -7.18 3.26
N PHE A 84 -8.27 -6.84 2.74
CA PHE A 84 -9.53 -7.33 3.28
C PHE A 84 -9.69 -8.85 3.15
N ALA A 85 -9.28 -9.44 2.03
CA ALA A 85 -9.29 -10.90 1.85
C ALA A 85 -8.50 -11.64 2.95
N THR A 86 -7.53 -10.97 3.58
CA THR A 86 -6.67 -11.55 4.62
C THR A 86 -7.09 -11.15 6.03
N VAL A 87 -7.41 -9.88 6.25
CA VAL A 87 -7.85 -9.37 7.56
C VAL A 87 -9.26 -9.88 7.88
N GLY A 88 -10.18 -9.78 6.93
CA GLY A 88 -11.56 -10.25 7.03
C GLY A 88 -12.44 -9.38 7.93
N GLY A 89 -13.51 -9.99 8.40
CA GLY A 89 -14.54 -9.34 9.22
C GLY A 89 -15.81 -9.04 8.44
N LYS A 90 -16.72 -8.29 9.09
CA LYS A 90 -17.97 -7.79 8.51
C LYS A 90 -18.02 -6.27 8.65
N PRO A 91 -17.29 -5.52 7.81
CA PRO A 91 -17.27 -4.07 7.89
C PRO A 91 -18.68 -3.49 7.64
N ARG A 92 -18.99 -2.38 8.32
CA ARG A 92 -20.22 -1.63 8.08
C ARG A 92 -20.21 -1.02 6.68
N MET A 93 -19.02 -0.60 6.21
CA MET A 93 -18.77 -0.13 4.86
C MET A 93 -17.32 -0.42 4.50
N LEU A 94 -17.10 -0.93 3.30
CA LEU A 94 -15.78 -1.24 2.76
C LEU A 94 -15.64 -0.53 1.41
N LEU A 95 -14.87 0.55 1.38
CA LEU A 95 -14.59 1.35 0.19
C LEU A 95 -13.19 0.99 -0.32
N GLY A 96 -13.07 0.72 -1.59
CA GLY A 96 -11.77 0.51 -2.24
C GLY A 96 -11.55 1.55 -3.32
N VAL A 97 -10.41 2.21 -3.30
CA VAL A 97 -9.99 3.19 -4.30
C VAL A 97 -8.77 2.66 -5.03
N ASP A 98 -8.82 2.67 -6.36
CA ASP A 98 -7.68 2.31 -7.20
C ASP A 98 -7.80 2.98 -8.57
N VAL A 99 -6.70 3.08 -9.30
CA VAL A 99 -6.68 3.59 -10.70
C VAL A 99 -6.86 2.46 -11.73
N ALA A 100 -6.87 1.22 -11.29
CA ALA A 100 -6.85 0.01 -12.12
C ALA A 100 -8.22 -0.70 -12.14
N GLY A 101 -9.04 -0.45 -13.16
CA GLY A 101 -10.39 -1.02 -13.27
C GLY A 101 -10.45 -2.55 -13.22
N GLY A 102 -9.44 -3.25 -13.77
CA GLY A 102 -9.38 -4.71 -13.70
C GLY A 102 -9.21 -5.24 -12.28
N SER A 103 -8.38 -4.59 -11.45
CA SER A 103 -8.24 -4.87 -10.02
C SER A 103 -9.53 -4.56 -9.26
N LEU A 104 -10.15 -3.40 -9.51
CA LEU A 104 -11.41 -3.01 -8.87
C LEU A 104 -12.55 -3.99 -9.16
N ALA A 105 -12.61 -4.53 -10.38
CA ALA A 105 -13.58 -5.56 -10.72
C ALA A 105 -13.40 -6.87 -9.94
N LEU A 106 -12.17 -7.18 -9.49
CA LEU A 106 -11.91 -8.29 -8.57
C LEU A 106 -12.27 -7.92 -7.13
N ALA A 107 -11.85 -6.75 -6.66
CA ALA A 107 -12.15 -6.27 -5.33
C ALA A 107 -13.67 -6.23 -5.05
N SER A 108 -14.47 -5.80 -6.03
CA SER A 108 -15.93 -5.75 -5.87
C SER A 108 -16.55 -7.13 -5.60
N ARG A 109 -15.98 -8.21 -6.15
CA ARG A 109 -16.46 -9.59 -5.95
C ARG A 109 -16.29 -10.11 -4.53
N ILE A 110 -15.38 -9.50 -3.77
CA ILE A 110 -15.12 -9.87 -2.38
C ILE A 110 -15.72 -8.88 -1.38
N GLY A 111 -16.52 -7.92 -1.85
CA GLY A 111 -17.35 -7.05 -1.00
C GLY A 111 -16.94 -5.59 -0.95
N TYR A 112 -15.95 -5.14 -1.72
CA TYR A 112 -15.66 -3.72 -1.83
C TYR A 112 -16.74 -2.97 -2.62
N THR A 113 -17.13 -1.79 -2.11
CA THR A 113 -17.65 -0.73 -2.96
C THR A 113 -16.44 -0.09 -3.63
N ALA A 114 -16.11 -0.57 -4.81
CA ALA A 114 -14.90 -0.22 -5.54
C ALA A 114 -15.11 1.07 -6.36
N VAL A 115 -14.16 2.01 -6.26
CA VAL A 115 -14.20 3.31 -6.91
C VAL A 115 -12.90 3.57 -7.66
N LEU A 116 -13.01 3.82 -8.95
CA LEU A 116 -11.90 4.22 -9.81
C LEU A 116 -11.64 5.71 -9.58
N ALA A 117 -10.58 6.01 -8.86
CA ALA A 117 -10.15 7.36 -8.53
C ALA A 117 -8.66 7.37 -8.16
N ASP A 118 -8.08 8.58 -8.07
CA ASP A 118 -6.73 8.79 -7.57
C ASP A 118 -6.71 8.69 -6.03
N ALA A 119 -5.76 7.91 -5.47
CA ALA A 119 -5.59 7.79 -4.03
C ALA A 119 -5.18 9.12 -3.36
N ALA A 120 -4.61 10.06 -4.11
CA ALA A 120 -4.29 11.40 -3.62
C ALA A 120 -5.48 12.37 -3.64
N GLN A 121 -6.58 12.01 -4.30
CA GLN A 121 -7.77 12.84 -4.42
C GLN A 121 -9.02 11.98 -4.59
N THR A 122 -9.63 11.58 -3.49
CA THR A 122 -10.82 10.73 -3.51
C THR A 122 -12.11 11.53 -3.56
N PRO A 123 -13.22 10.94 -4.07
CA PRO A 123 -14.50 11.61 -4.12
C PRO A 123 -15.24 11.67 -2.77
N PHE A 124 -14.61 11.30 -1.68
CA PHE A 124 -15.25 11.14 -0.38
C PHE A 124 -15.11 12.37 0.52
N ARG A 125 -16.10 12.56 1.39
CA ARG A 125 -16.06 13.56 2.47
C ARG A 125 -14.97 13.24 3.49
N SER A 126 -14.54 14.25 4.24
CA SER A 126 -13.60 14.09 5.34
C SER A 126 -14.22 13.31 6.50
N ALA A 127 -13.35 12.69 7.31
CA ALA A 127 -13.69 12.07 8.61
C ALA A 127 -14.78 10.98 8.54
N ILE A 128 -14.80 10.21 7.45
CA ILE A 128 -15.79 9.13 7.26
C ILE A 128 -15.30 7.76 7.76
N ALA A 129 -13.97 7.55 7.82
CA ALA A 129 -13.37 6.24 8.02
C ALA A 129 -12.94 5.98 9.46
N ASP A 130 -13.27 4.80 9.97
CA ASP A 130 -12.68 4.24 11.18
C ASP A 130 -11.21 3.84 10.95
N ILE A 131 -10.95 3.28 9.75
CA ILE A 131 -9.65 2.84 9.30
C ILE A 131 -9.45 3.29 7.85
N VAL A 132 -8.31 3.93 7.57
CA VAL A 132 -7.78 4.08 6.23
C VAL A 132 -6.61 3.13 6.09
N ALA A 133 -6.69 2.22 5.12
CA ALA A 133 -5.64 1.26 4.78
C ALA A 133 -4.90 1.73 3.52
N ILE A 134 -3.58 1.59 3.52
CA ILE A 134 -2.71 1.84 2.36
C ILE A 134 -1.64 0.74 2.39
N ASN A 135 -1.74 -0.25 1.50
CA ASN A 135 -0.83 -1.38 1.54
C ASN A 135 -0.10 -1.56 0.22
N ALA A 136 1.22 -1.56 0.25
CA ALA A 136 2.08 -1.73 -0.95
C ALA A 136 1.63 -0.79 -2.09
N SER A 137 1.33 0.46 -1.78
CA SER A 137 0.66 1.39 -2.69
C SER A 137 1.35 2.75 -2.78
N LEU A 138 1.95 3.26 -1.70
CA LEU A 138 2.62 4.57 -1.71
C LEU A 138 3.74 4.62 -2.75
N HIS A 139 4.54 3.56 -2.84
CA HIS A 139 5.67 3.50 -3.76
C HIS A 139 5.27 3.47 -5.25
N HIS A 140 4.00 3.29 -5.55
CA HIS A 140 3.42 3.41 -6.90
C HIS A 140 2.88 4.81 -7.20
N CYS A 141 2.81 5.71 -6.23
CA CYS A 141 2.21 7.02 -6.38
C CYS A 141 3.25 8.11 -6.68
N ASP A 142 2.93 9.06 -7.55
CA ASP A 142 3.86 10.15 -7.90
C ASP A 142 4.18 11.05 -6.70
N ASP A 143 3.20 11.31 -5.82
CA ASP A 143 3.35 12.05 -4.57
C ASP A 143 2.82 11.21 -3.39
N MET A 144 3.72 10.48 -2.73
CA MET A 144 3.40 9.69 -1.54
C MET A 144 2.80 10.53 -0.40
N ALA A 145 3.27 11.77 -0.23
CA ALA A 145 2.79 12.64 0.83
C ALA A 145 1.35 13.14 0.54
N ALA A 146 0.99 13.37 -0.73
CA ALA A 146 -0.39 13.71 -1.09
C ALA A 146 -1.36 12.58 -0.75
N VAL A 147 -0.99 11.32 -1.01
CA VAL A 147 -1.80 10.15 -0.64
C VAL A 147 -1.95 10.02 0.88
N LEU A 148 -0.87 10.24 1.66
CA LEU A 148 -0.97 10.24 3.12
C LEU A 148 -1.85 11.36 3.64
N ARG A 149 -1.77 12.58 3.07
CA ARG A 149 -2.63 13.72 3.43
C ARG A 149 -4.11 13.42 3.11
N GLU A 150 -4.37 12.82 1.96
CA GLU A 150 -5.72 12.41 1.59
C GLU A 150 -6.24 11.32 2.54
N GLY A 151 -5.44 10.29 2.81
CA GLY A 151 -5.77 9.28 3.80
C GLY A 151 -6.05 9.89 5.19
N ALA A 152 -5.22 10.81 5.64
CA ALA A 152 -5.42 11.53 6.88
C ALA A 152 -6.74 12.32 6.88
N ARG A 153 -7.10 12.99 5.79
CA ARG A 153 -8.38 13.71 5.65
C ARG A 153 -9.59 12.79 5.88
N LEU A 154 -9.51 11.57 5.39
CA LEU A 154 -10.61 10.58 5.45
C LEU A 154 -10.79 9.97 6.85
N VAL A 155 -9.73 9.90 7.66
CA VAL A 155 -9.80 9.31 9.01
C VAL A 155 -10.63 10.19 9.95
N ARG A 156 -11.63 9.61 10.62
CA ARG A 156 -12.41 10.29 11.66
C ARG A 156 -11.61 10.48 12.97
N PRO A 157 -12.04 11.34 13.90
CA PRO A 157 -11.45 11.41 15.24
C PRO A 157 -11.36 10.03 15.90
N ASN A 158 -10.22 9.73 16.52
CA ASN A 158 -9.85 8.43 17.09
C ASN A 158 -9.74 7.26 16.12
N GLY A 159 -9.85 7.50 14.80
CA GLY A 159 -9.62 6.51 13.75
C GLY A 159 -8.14 6.28 13.49
N LEU A 160 -7.85 5.33 12.60
CA LEU A 160 -6.50 4.88 12.25
C LEU A 160 -6.22 5.09 10.76
N LEU A 161 -5.00 5.52 10.44
CA LEU A 161 -4.38 5.36 9.14
C LEU A 161 -3.27 4.31 9.30
N ILE A 162 -3.31 3.26 8.49
CA ILE A 162 -2.36 2.16 8.55
C ILE A 162 -1.74 1.96 7.18
N THR A 163 -0.40 2.04 7.09
CA THR A 163 0.33 1.69 5.87
C THR A 163 1.21 0.47 6.11
N ASP A 164 1.42 -0.36 5.09
CA ASP A 164 2.31 -1.52 5.17
C ASP A 164 2.91 -1.85 3.80
N HIS A 165 4.01 -2.59 3.77
CA HIS A 165 4.70 -3.11 2.58
C HIS A 165 5.28 -2.06 1.63
N ASP A 166 5.34 -0.79 2.00
CA ASP A 166 6.13 0.17 1.23
C ASP A 166 7.61 0.03 1.60
N PRO A 167 8.53 -0.02 0.60
CA PRO A 167 9.94 -0.20 0.85
C PRO A 167 10.51 0.98 1.62
N GLN A 168 11.30 0.70 2.67
CA GLN A 168 12.02 1.78 3.33
C GLN A 168 13.20 2.27 2.48
N LEU A 169 13.54 3.54 2.62
CA LEU A 169 14.63 4.23 1.89
C LEU A 169 15.96 3.44 1.92
N THR A 170 16.24 2.77 3.02
CA THR A 170 17.47 2.01 3.23
C THR A 170 17.37 0.55 2.80
N ALA A 171 16.22 0.09 2.28
CA ALA A 171 16.10 -1.24 1.69
C ALA A 171 17.03 -1.34 0.47
N TRP A 172 17.69 -2.48 0.35
CA TRP A 172 18.61 -2.77 -0.77
C TRP A 172 19.76 -1.75 -0.99
N ASP A 173 20.12 -0.95 0.01
CA ASP A 173 21.32 -0.09 -0.04
C ASP A 173 22.58 -0.97 -0.05
N TYR A 174 22.72 -1.73 -1.14
CA TYR A 174 23.83 -2.66 -1.33
C TYR A 174 25.04 -1.97 -1.94
N LYS A 175 26.24 -2.44 -1.57
CA LYS A 175 27.54 -1.90 -2.01
C LYS A 175 28.41 -2.99 -2.63
N GLY A 176 29.39 -2.59 -3.44
CA GLY A 176 30.37 -3.51 -4.04
C GLY A 176 29.72 -4.66 -4.82
N VAL A 177 30.15 -5.86 -4.57
CA VAL A 177 29.66 -7.08 -5.25
C VAL A 177 28.16 -7.29 -5.06
N ALA A 178 27.61 -6.98 -3.87
CA ALA A 178 26.19 -7.11 -3.62
C ALA A 178 25.36 -6.22 -4.55
N LYS A 179 25.82 -4.99 -4.82
CA LYS A 179 25.16 -4.08 -5.76
C LYS A 179 25.21 -4.63 -7.19
N LEU A 180 26.34 -5.15 -7.63
CA LEU A 180 26.46 -5.75 -8.95
C LEU A 180 25.49 -6.94 -9.15
N LEU A 181 25.40 -7.81 -8.16
CA LEU A 181 24.44 -8.94 -8.17
C LEU A 181 22.99 -8.45 -8.17
N TRP A 182 22.69 -7.41 -7.40
CA TRP A 182 21.36 -6.81 -7.36
C TRP A 182 20.97 -6.20 -8.70
N ASP A 183 21.87 -5.48 -9.35
CA ASP A 183 21.62 -4.85 -10.65
C ASP A 183 21.43 -5.90 -11.75
N ALA A 184 22.17 -7.01 -11.69
CA ALA A 184 22.06 -8.12 -12.65
C ALA A 184 20.78 -8.98 -12.48
N ARG A 185 20.08 -8.89 -11.32
CA ARG A 185 18.96 -9.79 -11.00
C ARG A 185 17.82 -9.76 -12.01
N LEU A 186 17.50 -8.59 -12.56
CA LEU A 186 16.38 -8.43 -13.50
C LEU A 186 16.63 -9.17 -14.82
N TRP A 187 17.89 -9.15 -15.28
CA TRP A 187 18.31 -9.94 -16.44
C TRP A 187 18.17 -11.44 -16.17
N ILE A 188 18.59 -11.90 -14.97
CA ILE A 188 18.47 -13.29 -14.54
C ILE A 188 16.98 -13.68 -14.45
N TYR A 189 16.13 -12.86 -13.80
CA TYR A 189 14.71 -13.13 -13.64
C TYR A 189 13.98 -13.24 -14.98
N ARG A 190 14.32 -12.41 -15.95
CA ARG A 190 13.78 -12.52 -17.30
C ARG A 190 14.15 -13.83 -17.97
N TRP A 191 15.41 -14.26 -17.83
CA TRP A 191 15.89 -15.49 -18.42
C TRP A 191 15.22 -16.74 -17.83
N ILE A 192 14.98 -16.78 -16.50
CA ILE A 192 14.32 -17.90 -15.81
C ILE A 192 12.79 -17.75 -15.73
N ARG A 193 12.21 -16.69 -16.30
CA ARG A 193 10.77 -16.35 -16.26
C ARG A 193 10.19 -16.40 -14.83
N HIS A 194 10.86 -15.74 -13.88
CA HIS A 194 10.53 -15.78 -12.47
C HIS A 194 9.51 -14.68 -12.07
N GLY A 195 8.51 -15.05 -11.26
CA GLY A 195 7.55 -14.13 -10.64
C GLY A 195 6.74 -13.32 -11.65
N PHE A 196 6.68 -12.01 -11.44
CA PHE A 196 5.95 -11.05 -12.29
C PHE A 196 6.80 -10.54 -13.49
N HIS A 197 7.88 -11.22 -13.86
CA HIS A 197 8.79 -10.87 -14.96
C HIS A 197 8.81 -11.92 -16.06
N LYS A 198 7.65 -12.56 -16.35
CA LYS A 198 7.55 -13.67 -17.31
C LYS A 198 7.68 -13.24 -18.76
N THR A 199 7.24 -12.03 -19.10
CA THR A 199 7.30 -11.46 -20.45
C THR A 199 7.97 -10.10 -20.44
N ASP A 200 8.49 -9.66 -21.60
CA ASP A 200 9.08 -8.32 -21.75
C ASP A 200 8.07 -7.21 -21.47
N THR A 201 6.82 -7.39 -21.89
CA THR A 201 5.73 -6.46 -21.63
C THR A 201 5.44 -6.36 -20.14
N GLN A 202 5.28 -7.50 -19.44
CA GLN A 202 5.04 -7.55 -18.01
C GLN A 202 6.19 -6.90 -17.22
N GLN A 203 7.45 -7.19 -17.60
CA GLN A 203 8.61 -6.58 -16.95
C GLN A 203 8.68 -5.07 -17.22
N THR A 204 8.46 -4.63 -18.45
CA THR A 204 8.56 -3.21 -18.83
C THR A 204 7.52 -2.38 -18.09
N TRP A 205 6.26 -2.82 -18.09
CA TRP A 205 5.18 -2.10 -17.42
C TRP A 205 5.26 -2.24 -15.90
N GLY A 206 5.61 -3.41 -15.37
CA GLY A 206 5.83 -3.60 -13.94
C GLY A 206 6.91 -2.67 -13.38
N LEU A 207 8.04 -2.49 -14.10
CA LEU A 207 9.08 -1.55 -13.67
C LEU A 207 8.66 -0.07 -13.75
N ARG A 208 7.71 0.28 -14.61
CA ARG A 208 7.15 1.64 -14.67
C ARG A 208 6.18 1.94 -13.54
N THR A 209 5.54 0.92 -12.97
CA THR A 209 4.69 1.10 -11.78
C THR A 209 5.50 1.32 -10.51
N GLU A 210 6.74 0.82 -10.44
CA GLU A 210 7.63 0.84 -9.28
C GLU A 210 8.35 2.19 -9.15
N ILE A 211 7.60 3.29 -8.95
CA ILE A 211 8.15 4.66 -9.01
C ILE A 211 9.20 4.86 -7.91
N HIS A 212 8.89 4.47 -6.67
CA HIS A 212 9.74 4.61 -5.48
C HIS A 212 10.27 3.26 -4.95
N HIS A 213 10.19 2.20 -5.73
CA HIS A 213 10.69 0.87 -5.36
C HIS A 213 12.13 0.65 -5.87
N LYS A 214 13.04 1.52 -5.46
CA LYS A 214 14.43 1.56 -5.96
C LYS A 214 15.39 1.70 -4.77
N PRO A 215 16.64 1.19 -4.90
CA PRO A 215 17.68 1.48 -3.91
C PRO A 215 17.88 2.99 -3.72
N GLY A 216 17.82 3.46 -2.48
CA GLY A 216 17.93 4.88 -2.15
C GLY A 216 16.66 5.70 -2.38
N ASP A 217 15.53 5.04 -2.59
CA ASP A 217 14.21 5.64 -2.68
C ASP A 217 13.22 4.82 -1.81
N GLY A 218 12.14 5.44 -1.33
CA GLY A 218 11.16 4.81 -0.47
C GLY A 218 10.80 5.64 0.76
N VAL A 219 10.10 5.02 1.71
CA VAL A 219 9.60 5.70 2.91
C VAL A 219 10.60 5.68 4.06
N THR A 220 10.49 6.65 4.98
CA THR A 220 11.23 6.69 6.25
C THR A 220 10.29 6.95 7.43
N PRO A 221 10.69 6.65 8.67
CA PRO A 221 9.90 7.04 9.84
C PRO A 221 9.67 8.56 9.92
N GLU A 222 10.68 9.35 9.54
CA GLU A 222 10.62 10.82 9.52
C GLU A 222 9.63 11.33 8.46
N PHE A 223 9.55 10.66 7.29
CA PHE A 223 8.58 10.98 6.24
C PHE A 223 7.14 10.83 6.75
N PHE A 224 6.82 9.74 7.44
CA PHE A 224 5.50 9.54 8.02
C PHE A 224 5.18 10.57 9.09
N ARG A 225 6.11 10.81 10.04
CA ARG A 225 5.93 11.79 11.11
C ARG A 225 5.78 13.20 10.57
N ALA A 226 6.68 13.63 9.70
CA ALA A 226 6.64 14.98 9.12
C ALA A 226 5.34 15.23 8.33
N THR A 227 4.74 14.19 7.76
CA THR A 227 3.48 14.31 6.99
C THR A 227 2.25 14.26 7.89
N LEU A 228 2.21 13.41 8.92
CA LEU A 228 0.98 13.09 9.64
C LEU A 228 0.86 13.78 11.00
N GLU A 229 1.95 14.01 11.74
CA GLU A 229 1.92 14.69 13.04
C GLU A 229 1.34 16.12 12.96
N PRO A 230 1.70 16.94 11.93
CA PRO A 230 1.09 18.27 11.76
C PRO A 230 -0.42 18.23 11.49
N LEU A 231 -0.94 17.07 11.04
CA LEU A 231 -2.36 16.84 10.79
C LEU A 231 -3.10 16.28 12.01
N GLY A 232 -2.45 16.22 13.17
CA GLY A 232 -3.03 15.79 14.42
C GLY A 232 -3.06 14.27 14.63
N PHE A 233 -2.02 13.58 14.17
CA PHE A 233 -1.85 12.14 14.40
C PHE A 233 -0.70 11.85 15.36
N GLU A 234 -0.89 10.85 16.20
CA GLU A 234 0.18 10.12 16.86
C GLU A 234 0.66 9.02 15.93
N VAL A 235 1.99 8.94 15.69
CA VAL A 235 2.58 8.12 14.62
C VAL A 235 3.58 7.12 15.15
N ASP A 236 3.28 5.83 15.02
CA ASP A 236 4.18 4.71 15.30
C ASP A 236 4.64 4.06 14.00
N VAL A 237 5.96 3.81 13.88
CA VAL A 237 6.55 3.21 12.67
C VAL A 237 7.41 2.02 13.03
N HIS A 238 7.17 0.90 12.37
CA HIS A 238 7.80 -0.39 12.65
C HIS A 238 8.45 -0.97 11.39
N ALA A 239 9.77 -1.22 11.46
CA ALA A 239 10.51 -1.84 10.37
C ALA A 239 10.36 -3.37 10.39
N HIS A 240 10.19 -4.00 9.22
CA HIS A 240 10.04 -5.45 9.15
C HIS A 240 10.47 -6.07 7.81
N ASN A 241 10.74 -7.37 7.85
CA ASN A 241 11.13 -8.20 6.71
C ASN A 241 9.98 -9.09 6.18
N HIS A 242 8.75 -8.68 6.31
CA HIS A 242 7.52 -9.37 5.91
C HIS A 242 7.23 -10.68 6.68
N GLN A 243 8.22 -11.50 6.97
CA GLN A 243 8.08 -12.78 7.69
C GLN A 243 8.03 -12.61 9.22
N ILE A 244 7.24 -11.65 9.66
CA ILE A 244 6.97 -11.39 11.08
C ILE A 244 5.55 -10.86 11.23
N GLY A 245 4.87 -11.26 12.30
CA GLY A 245 3.55 -10.79 12.67
C GLY A 245 3.60 -9.61 13.64
N ALA A 246 2.72 -9.60 14.64
CA ALA A 246 2.60 -8.55 15.65
C ALA A 246 3.88 -8.29 16.46
N ASP A 247 4.83 -9.22 16.49
CA ASP A 247 6.12 -9.01 17.17
C ASP A 247 6.95 -7.89 16.52
N ALA A 248 6.61 -7.44 15.30
CA ALA A 248 7.19 -6.23 14.70
C ALA A 248 6.96 -5.01 15.61
N PHE A 249 5.85 -4.93 16.33
CA PHE A 249 5.52 -3.83 17.25
C PHE A 249 6.32 -3.86 18.56
N LYS A 250 7.09 -4.92 18.78
CA LYS A 250 8.06 -5.04 19.88
C LYS A 250 9.49 -4.74 19.42
N GLY A 251 9.65 -4.13 18.24
CA GLY A 251 10.96 -3.79 17.67
C GLY A 251 11.71 -4.93 16.99
N GLN A 252 11.07 -6.09 16.79
CA GLN A 252 11.66 -7.18 16.03
C GLN A 252 11.43 -6.95 14.53
N VAL A 253 12.46 -7.15 13.71
CA VAL A 253 12.35 -6.98 12.24
C VAL A 253 11.98 -8.27 11.50
N GLY A 254 12.07 -9.42 12.15
CA GLY A 254 11.86 -10.72 11.53
C GLY A 254 12.99 -11.17 10.60
N PRO A 255 12.97 -12.43 10.16
CA PRO A 255 13.99 -12.96 9.28
C PRO A 255 13.89 -12.39 7.87
N ALA A 256 15.01 -11.93 7.32
CA ALA A 256 15.10 -11.59 5.91
C ALA A 256 15.24 -12.87 5.07
N GLN A 257 14.65 -12.90 3.87
CA GLN A 257 14.93 -13.95 2.90
C GLN A 257 16.44 -14.04 2.62
N TRP A 258 16.93 -15.23 2.31
CA TRP A 258 18.37 -15.50 2.17
C TRP A 258 19.08 -14.53 1.21
N LYS A 259 18.46 -14.16 0.10
CA LYS A 259 19.02 -13.25 -0.89
C LYS A 259 19.24 -11.82 -0.34
N TYR A 260 18.32 -11.31 0.47
CA TYR A 260 18.44 -10.00 1.10
C TYR A 260 19.43 -10.03 2.26
N ARG A 261 19.44 -11.14 3.02
CA ARG A 261 20.43 -11.37 4.08
C ARG A 261 21.84 -11.39 3.51
N LEU A 262 22.06 -12.11 2.41
CA LEU A 262 23.36 -12.16 1.74
C LEU A 262 23.76 -10.78 1.21
N GLY A 263 22.84 -10.05 0.57
CA GLY A 263 23.10 -8.70 0.07
C GLY A 263 23.53 -7.74 1.18
N ASN A 264 22.84 -7.77 2.34
CA ASN A 264 23.23 -6.96 3.50
C ASN A 264 24.61 -7.34 4.02
N LEU A 265 24.89 -8.62 4.23
CA LEU A 265 26.20 -9.10 4.73
C LEU A 265 27.34 -8.71 3.80
N LEU A 266 27.20 -8.91 2.50
CA LEU A 266 28.22 -8.53 1.50
C LEU A 266 28.39 -7.00 1.39
N SER A 267 27.43 -6.23 1.87
CA SER A 267 27.49 -4.75 1.95
C SER A 267 28.00 -4.25 3.30
N GLY A 268 28.39 -5.15 4.22
CA GLY A 268 28.84 -4.79 5.57
C GLY A 268 27.72 -4.30 6.50
N ARG A 269 26.46 -4.67 6.20
CA ARG A 269 25.27 -4.28 6.98
C ARG A 269 24.81 -5.46 7.84
N ASP A 270 24.36 -5.18 9.07
CA ASP A 270 23.70 -6.19 9.90
C ASP A 270 22.29 -6.51 9.34
N PRO A 271 22.00 -7.74 8.88
CA PRO A 271 20.70 -8.10 8.37
C PRO A 271 19.55 -8.08 9.40
N LYS A 272 19.88 -7.96 10.69
CA LYS A 272 18.91 -7.90 11.79
C LYS A 272 18.62 -6.47 12.23
N ALA A 273 19.39 -5.50 11.75
CA ALA A 273 19.15 -4.09 12.08
C ALA A 273 17.86 -3.58 11.42
N ALA A 274 17.13 -2.70 12.10
CA ALA A 274 15.93 -2.05 11.54
C ALA A 274 16.23 -1.35 10.21
N ALA A 275 17.39 -0.70 10.08
CA ALA A 275 17.83 -0.07 8.82
C ALA A 275 18.10 -1.06 7.67
N SER A 276 18.15 -2.36 7.92
CA SER A 276 18.32 -3.40 6.90
C SER A 276 17.02 -4.12 6.54
N ALA A 277 15.93 -3.81 7.23
CA ALA A 277 14.60 -4.36 6.93
C ALA A 277 14.09 -3.89 5.55
N LEU A 278 13.12 -4.59 5.00
CA LEU A 278 12.61 -4.31 3.66
C LEU A 278 11.59 -3.18 3.65
N SER A 279 10.68 -3.17 4.62
CA SER A 279 9.52 -2.29 4.62
C SER A 279 9.27 -1.66 5.98
N LEU A 280 8.48 -0.59 5.96
CA LEU A 280 7.94 0.03 7.16
C LEU A 280 6.42 -0.18 7.20
N MET A 281 5.90 -0.47 8.40
CA MET A 281 4.50 -0.32 8.73
C MET A 281 4.33 0.93 9.56
N CYS A 282 3.43 1.83 9.14
CA CYS A 282 3.05 3.00 9.91
C CYS A 282 1.64 2.81 10.46
N ILE A 283 1.47 3.07 11.75
CA ILE A 283 0.18 3.10 12.45
C ILE A 283 0.00 4.51 12.98
N ALA A 284 -0.89 5.28 12.38
CA ALA A 284 -1.16 6.64 12.77
C ALA A 284 -2.58 6.76 13.34
N ARG A 285 -2.70 7.21 14.59
CA ARG A 285 -3.97 7.44 15.26
C ARG A 285 -4.30 8.91 15.26
N ARG A 286 -5.47 9.28 14.78
CA ARG A 286 -5.94 10.66 14.86
C ARG A 286 -6.29 11.02 16.31
N ILE A 287 -5.56 11.99 16.89
CA ILE A 287 -5.77 12.50 18.25
C ILE A 287 -6.41 13.89 18.26
N ALA A 288 -6.33 14.64 17.15
CA ALA A 288 -6.96 15.95 17.01
C ALA A 288 -8.33 15.85 16.30
N PRO A 289 -9.21 16.85 16.46
CA PRO A 289 -10.41 16.98 15.63
C PRO A 289 -10.08 16.91 14.15
N ALA A 290 -11.01 16.38 13.35
CA ALA A 290 -10.85 16.45 11.90
C ALA A 290 -10.88 17.92 11.45
N PRO A 291 -10.05 18.32 10.47
CA PRO A 291 -10.12 19.67 9.94
C PRO A 291 -11.52 19.89 9.35
N GLU A 292 -12.11 21.05 9.67
CA GLU A 292 -13.31 21.49 8.99
C GLU A 292 -12.94 21.73 7.51
N LEU A 293 -13.73 21.16 6.61
CA LEU A 293 -13.58 21.46 5.19
C LEU A 293 -13.98 22.92 4.95
N PRO A 294 -13.22 23.65 4.13
CA PRO A 294 -13.64 24.96 3.68
C PRO A 294 -14.91 24.89 2.84
#